data_0d1dca629c95b4764c3643b2a6da4079
#
_entry.id   0d1dca629c95b4764c3643b2a6da4079
#
_cell.length_a   1.000
_cell.length_b   1.000
_cell.length_c   1.000
_cell.angle_alpha   90.00
_cell.angle_beta   90.00
_cell.angle_gamma   90.00
#
_symmetry.space_group_name_H-M   'P 1'
#
loop_
_entity.id
_entity.type
_entity.pdbx_description
1 polymer ?
#
loop_
_entity_poly.entity_id
_entity_poly.type
_entity_poly.pdbx_seq_one_letter_code
_entity_poly.pdbx_strand_id
1 'polypeptide(L)' 'MARFYAVKVVPTLFGSWALVREWGRIGSPGTLRTDWFETEEEAEMARARLVL' A
#
# COMPACT_ATOMS: atom_id res chain seq x y z
N MET A 1 -11.09 -13.60 -15.01
CA MET A 1 -9.79 -13.73 -14.39
C MET A 1 -9.82 -13.14 -13.00
N ALA A 2 -9.30 -13.87 -12.05
CA ALA A 2 -9.30 -13.42 -10.67
C ALA A 2 -8.07 -12.55 -10.40
N ARG A 3 -8.32 -11.31 -10.02
CA ARG A 3 -7.27 -10.35 -9.64
C ARG A 3 -7.58 -9.81 -8.26
N PHE A 4 -6.54 -9.42 -7.56
CA PHE A 4 -6.72 -8.74 -6.30
C PHE A 4 -5.86 -7.48 -6.26
N TYR A 5 -6.29 -6.54 -5.44
CA TYR A 5 -5.54 -5.31 -5.22
C TYR A 5 -5.79 -4.89 -3.78
N ALA A 6 -4.72 -4.74 -3.03
CA ALA A 6 -4.80 -4.37 -1.62
C ALA A 6 -3.88 -3.18 -1.35
N VAL A 7 -4.39 -2.22 -0.58
CA VAL A 7 -3.62 -1.05 -0.18
C VAL A 7 -3.83 -0.87 1.31
N LYS A 8 -2.74 -0.70 2.04
CA LYS A 8 -2.82 -0.46 3.48
C LYS A 8 -1.74 0.50 3.95
N VAL A 9 -2.04 1.22 5.02
CA VAL A 9 -1.13 2.15 5.65
C VAL A 9 -0.75 1.56 7.01
N VAL A 10 0.56 1.43 7.26
CA VAL A 10 1.04 0.83 8.50
C VAL A 10 2.14 1.71 9.11
N PRO A 11 2.22 1.79 10.44
CA PRO A 11 3.32 2.48 11.09
C PRO A 11 4.59 1.65 11.02
N THR A 12 5.74 2.32 10.98
CA THR A 12 7.02 1.65 11.02
C THR A 12 7.69 1.85 12.36
N LEU A 13 8.72 1.06 12.62
CA LEU A 13 9.47 1.18 13.87
C LEU A 13 10.30 2.47 13.93
N PHE A 14 10.47 3.14 12.81
CA PHE A 14 11.30 4.34 12.73
C PHE A 14 10.52 5.64 12.83
N GLY A 15 9.24 5.55 13.20
CA GLY A 15 8.42 6.75 13.32
C GLY A 15 7.88 7.28 12.01
N SER A 16 8.01 6.53 10.94
CA SER A 16 7.44 6.89 9.64
C SER A 16 6.25 6.00 9.34
N TRP A 17 5.62 6.22 8.20
CA TRP A 17 4.45 5.46 7.77
C TRP A 17 4.72 4.84 6.41
N ALA A 18 4.28 3.62 6.23
CA ALA A 18 4.47 2.90 4.97
C ALA A 18 3.12 2.65 4.31
N LEU A 19 3.06 2.95 3.02
CA LEU A 19 1.91 2.63 2.20
C LEU A 19 2.28 1.38 1.40
N VAL A 20 1.62 0.28 1.72
CA VAL A 20 1.92 -1.01 1.10
C VAL A 20 0.85 -1.31 0.05
N ARG A 21 1.29 -1.53 -1.17
CA ARG A 21 0.40 -1.90 -2.28
C ARG A 21 0.76 -3.30 -2.73
N GLU A 22 -0.27 -4.10 -2.93
CA GLU A 22 -0.10 -5.47 -3.38
C GLU A 22 -1.16 -5.78 -4.42
N TRP A 23 -0.75 -6.35 -5.53
CA TRP A 23 -1.69 -6.72 -6.58
C TRP A 23 -1.18 -7.94 -7.32
N GLY A 24 -2.10 -8.61 -8.02
CA GLY A 24 -1.73 -9.79 -8.78
C GLY A 24 -2.94 -10.61 -9.17
N ARG A 25 -2.67 -11.81 -9.63
CA ARG A 25 -3.71 -12.81 -9.94
C ARG A 25 -3.76 -13.80 -8.79
N ILE A 26 -4.96 -14.26 -8.49
CA ILE A 26 -5.13 -15.32 -7.51
C ILE A 26 -4.44 -16.59 -8.02
N GLY A 27 -3.63 -17.18 -7.17
CA GLY A 27 -2.88 -18.38 -7.53
C GLY A 27 -1.48 -18.12 -8.05
N SER A 28 -1.08 -16.85 -8.17
CA SER A 28 0.27 -16.47 -8.59
C SER A 28 0.89 -15.52 -7.57
N PRO A 29 2.22 -15.47 -7.49
CA PRO A 29 2.86 -14.47 -6.62
C PRO A 29 2.46 -13.07 -7.08
N GLY A 30 1.99 -12.26 -6.15
CA GLY A 30 1.64 -10.89 -6.45
C GLY A 30 2.86 -9.98 -6.47
N THR A 31 2.64 -8.74 -6.85
CA THR A 31 3.65 -7.71 -6.79
C THR A 31 3.41 -6.87 -5.55
N LEU A 32 4.45 -6.65 -4.77
CA LEU A 32 4.39 -5.84 -3.56
C LEU A 32 5.23 -4.59 -3.75
N ARG A 33 4.66 -3.46 -3.40
CA ARG A 33 5.39 -2.20 -3.45
C ARG A 33 5.13 -1.40 -2.20
N THR A 34 6.17 -0.79 -1.65
CA THR A 34 6.07 -0.01 -0.43
C THR A 34 6.58 1.40 -0.68
N ASP A 35 5.78 2.38 -0.32
CA ASP A 35 6.17 3.78 -0.36
C ASP A 35 6.23 4.31 1.07
N TRP A 36 7.19 5.18 1.34
CA TRP A 36 7.44 5.69 2.69
C TRP A 36 7.01 7.14 2.82
N PHE A 37 6.38 7.46 3.94
CA PHE A 37 5.91 8.82 4.23
C PHE A 37 6.29 9.19 5.66
N GLU A 38 6.43 10.48 5.90
CA GLU A 38 6.80 10.96 7.23
C GLU A 38 5.61 10.99 8.19
N THR A 39 4.41 11.18 7.67
CA THR A 39 3.21 11.26 8.50
C THR A 39 2.12 10.35 7.97
N GLU A 40 1.21 9.97 8.86
CA GLU A 40 0.05 9.18 8.49
C GLU A 40 -0.83 9.93 7.50
N GLU A 41 -0.95 11.22 7.69
CA GLU A 41 -1.76 12.06 6.81
C GLU A 41 -1.30 11.96 5.36
N GLU A 42 0.02 12.05 5.16
CA GLU A 42 0.57 11.94 3.82
C GLU A 42 0.31 10.56 3.21
N ALA A 43 0.47 9.52 4.01
CA ALA A 43 0.22 8.15 3.55
C ALA A 43 -1.24 7.96 3.19
N GLU A 44 -2.16 8.48 4.01
CA GLU A 44 -3.59 8.36 3.73
C GLU A 44 -3.99 9.14 2.49
N MET A 45 -3.40 10.30 2.27
CA MET A 45 -3.66 11.06 1.06
C MET A 45 -3.20 10.31 -0.19
N ALA A 46 -2.04 9.68 -0.12
CA ALA A 46 -1.54 8.88 -1.23
C ALA A 46 -2.44 7.68 -1.47
N ARG A 47 -2.93 7.04 -0.39
CA ARG A 47 -3.84 5.91 -0.50
C ARG A 47 -5.15 6.33 -1.19
N ALA A 48 -5.67 7.49 -0.81
CA ALA A 48 -6.91 7.98 -1.39
C ALA A 48 -6.77 8.22 -2.90
N ARG A 49 -5.62 8.70 -3.33
CA ARG A 49 -5.37 8.91 -4.76
C ARG A 49 -5.32 7.59 -5.53
N LEU A 50 -4.83 6.54 -4.91
CA LEU A 50 -4.72 5.24 -5.57
C LEU A 50 -6.08 4.55 -5.69
N VAL A 51 -6.98 4.84 -4.77
CA VAL A 51 -8.28 4.19 -4.74
C VAL A 51 -9.30 4.86 -5.66
N LEU A 52 -9.05 6.10 -6.04
CA LEU A 52 -9.91 6.78 -7.00
C LEU A 52 -9.72 6.14 -8.39
#